data_3c7bd2752e1c3ce46478c69dc2ca5d4a
#
_entry.id   3c7bd2752e1c3ce46478c69dc2ca5d4a
#
_cell.length_a   1.000
_cell.length_b   1.000
_cell.length_c   1.000
_cell.angle_alpha   90.00
_cell.angle_beta   90.00
_cell.angle_gamma   90.00
#
_symmetry.space_group_name_H-M   'P 1'
#
loop_
_entity.id
_entity.type
_entity.pdbx_description
1 polymer ?
#
loop_
_entity_poly.entity_id
_entity_poly.type
_entity_poly.pdbx_seq_one_letter_code
_entity_poly.pdbx_strand_id
1 'polypeptide(L)'
;REREAAEFRAQGFEMAQRIKAGADREATVIRAEAEREAEIARGEGEGERTLILNAAYGRDPEFFSFYRSMQAYERALTEGTYMVLSPDSEFFNFFGDFRGADHARDAE
;
A
#
# COMPACT_ATOMS: atom_id res chain seq x y z
N ARG A 1 -0.46 41.63 48.04
CA ARG A 1 -0.94 41.89 46.65
C ARG A 1 -0.02 41.26 45.57
N GLU A 2 1.30 41.39 45.67
CA GLU A 2 2.22 40.76 44.71
C GLU A 2 2.19 39.22 44.78
N ARG A 3 2.05 38.64 45.97
CA ARG A 3 1.90 37.21 46.21
C ARG A 3 0.62 36.68 45.66
N GLU A 4 -0.48 37.35 45.87
CA GLU A 4 -1.80 36.99 45.33
C GLU A 4 -1.77 37.01 43.79
N ALA A 5 -1.17 38.06 43.19
CA ALA A 5 -1.04 38.14 41.75
C ALA A 5 -0.12 37.06 41.17
N ALA A 6 0.92 36.62 41.86
CA ALA A 6 1.79 35.51 41.46
C ALA A 6 1.03 34.17 41.55
N GLU A 7 0.23 33.99 42.61
CA GLU A 7 -0.56 32.77 42.78
C GLU A 7 -1.63 32.64 41.69
N PHE A 8 -2.38 33.73 41.37
CA PHE A 8 -3.33 33.69 40.25
C PHE A 8 -2.69 33.40 38.91
N ARG A 9 -1.48 33.93 38.65
CA ARG A 9 -0.78 33.61 37.42
C ARG A 9 -0.31 32.15 37.38
N ALA A 10 0.14 31.59 38.48
CA ALA A 10 0.54 30.19 38.59
C ALA A 10 -0.67 29.26 38.36
N GLN A 11 -1.81 29.59 39.01
CA GLN A 11 -3.05 28.81 38.79
C GLN A 11 -3.55 28.89 37.33
N GLY A 12 -3.49 30.07 36.73
CA GLY A 12 -3.84 30.29 35.34
C GLY A 12 -2.94 29.49 34.37
N PHE A 13 -1.63 29.48 34.65
CA PHE A 13 -0.66 28.71 33.90
C PHE A 13 -0.90 27.20 34.03
N GLU A 14 -1.13 26.69 35.23
CA GLU A 14 -1.45 25.29 35.49
C GLU A 14 -2.73 24.87 34.77
N MET A 15 -3.78 25.69 34.85
CA MET A 15 -5.06 25.41 34.16
C MET A 15 -4.85 25.37 32.62
N ALA A 16 -4.10 26.32 32.08
CA ALA A 16 -3.78 26.34 30.66
C ALA A 16 -3.01 25.08 30.22
N GLN A 17 -2.05 24.63 31.03
CA GLN A 17 -1.30 23.38 30.74
C GLN A 17 -2.20 22.15 30.80
N ARG A 18 -3.13 22.07 31.75
CA ARG A 18 -4.10 20.97 31.83
C ARG A 18 -5.00 20.92 30.59
N ILE A 19 -5.51 22.08 30.16
CA ILE A 19 -6.37 22.18 28.98
C ILE A 19 -5.60 21.74 27.73
N LYS A 20 -4.37 22.24 27.54
CA LYS A 20 -3.51 21.84 26.42
C LYS A 20 -3.23 20.33 26.41
N ALA A 21 -2.80 19.79 27.55
CA ALA A 21 -2.53 18.37 27.69
C ALA A 21 -3.76 17.50 27.42
N GLY A 22 -4.95 17.95 27.87
CA GLY A 22 -6.22 17.30 27.57
C GLY A 22 -6.54 17.30 26.08
N ALA A 23 -6.40 18.45 25.43
CA ALA A 23 -6.64 18.60 23.99
C ALA A 23 -5.62 17.79 23.15
N ASP A 24 -4.35 17.77 23.52
CA ASP A 24 -3.32 16.98 22.84
C ASP A 24 -3.59 15.48 22.96
N ARG A 25 -4.03 15.02 24.13
CA ARG A 25 -4.44 13.63 24.34
C ARG A 25 -5.63 13.26 23.46
N GLU A 26 -6.66 14.09 23.47
CA GLU A 26 -7.87 13.86 22.67
C GLU A 26 -7.54 13.84 21.16
N ALA A 27 -6.73 14.79 20.69
CA ALA A 27 -6.26 14.80 19.30
C ALA A 27 -5.47 13.53 18.93
N THR A 28 -4.62 13.04 19.84
CA THR A 28 -3.85 11.80 19.63
C THR A 28 -4.78 10.60 19.53
N VAL A 29 -5.80 10.48 20.40
CA VAL A 29 -6.78 9.39 20.37
C VAL A 29 -7.58 9.43 19.07
N ILE A 30 -8.11 10.61 18.69
CA ILE A 30 -8.89 10.76 17.46
C ILE A 30 -8.06 10.35 16.22
N ARG A 31 -6.81 10.77 16.13
CA ARG A 31 -5.94 10.37 15.02
C ARG A 31 -5.67 8.86 15.01
N ALA A 32 -5.38 8.28 16.16
CA ALA A 32 -5.12 6.84 16.28
C ALA A 32 -6.35 6.00 15.89
N GLU A 33 -7.55 6.43 16.31
CA GLU A 33 -8.80 5.79 15.91
C GLU A 33 -9.05 5.90 14.40
N ALA A 34 -8.83 7.09 13.82
CA ALA A 34 -8.98 7.30 12.39
C ALA A 34 -7.97 6.46 11.57
N GLU A 35 -6.73 6.39 12.02
CA GLU A 35 -5.71 5.52 11.40
C GLU A 35 -6.11 4.05 11.48
N ARG A 36 -6.59 3.58 12.63
CA ARG A 36 -7.09 2.22 12.80
C ARG A 36 -8.24 1.90 11.84
N GLU A 37 -9.22 2.78 11.76
CA GLU A 37 -10.35 2.61 10.84
C GLU A 37 -9.90 2.60 9.38
N ALA A 38 -8.97 3.47 9.01
CA ALA A 38 -8.41 3.51 7.67
C ALA A 38 -7.64 2.22 7.32
N GLU A 39 -6.88 1.64 8.26
CA GLU A 39 -6.18 0.37 8.04
C GLU A 39 -7.15 -0.81 7.91
N ILE A 40 -8.22 -0.85 8.71
CA ILE A 40 -9.27 -1.85 8.58
C ILE A 40 -9.93 -1.77 7.20
N ALA A 41 -10.34 -0.57 6.79
CA ALA A 41 -10.98 -0.36 5.49
C ALA A 41 -10.05 -0.73 4.31
N ARG A 42 -8.76 -0.41 4.39
CA ARG A 42 -7.76 -0.85 3.40
C ARG A 42 -7.64 -2.37 3.37
N GLY A 43 -7.54 -3.01 4.53
CA GLY A 43 -7.43 -4.47 4.64
C GLY A 43 -8.65 -5.20 4.07
N GLU A 44 -9.85 -4.70 4.36
CA GLU A 44 -11.10 -5.22 3.80
C GLU A 44 -11.13 -5.05 2.27
N GLY A 45 -10.78 -3.86 1.77
CA GLY A 45 -10.70 -3.59 0.34
C GLY A 45 -9.67 -4.45 -0.40
N GLU A 46 -8.50 -4.67 0.17
CA GLU A 46 -7.49 -5.57 -0.39
C GLU A 46 -7.94 -7.05 -0.37
N GLY A 47 -8.63 -7.47 0.70
CA GLY A 47 -9.23 -8.80 0.77
C GLY A 47 -10.28 -9.01 -0.30
N GLU A 48 -11.21 -8.07 -0.48
CA GLU A 48 -12.24 -8.12 -1.52
C GLU A 48 -11.63 -8.09 -2.92
N ARG A 49 -10.67 -7.21 -3.16
CA ARG A 49 -9.91 -7.15 -4.41
C ARG A 49 -9.27 -8.50 -4.73
N THR A 50 -8.64 -9.13 -3.77
CA THR A 50 -8.00 -10.44 -3.94
C THR A 50 -9.01 -11.52 -4.32
N LEU A 51 -10.16 -11.55 -3.66
CA LEU A 51 -11.24 -12.50 -3.97
C LEU A 51 -11.78 -12.31 -5.41
N ILE A 52 -12.03 -11.06 -5.80
CA ILE A 52 -12.51 -10.72 -7.15
C ILE A 52 -11.49 -11.13 -8.20
N LEU A 53 -10.22 -10.80 -8.00
CA LEU A 53 -9.15 -11.13 -8.93
C LEU A 53 -8.94 -12.64 -9.04
N ASN A 54 -8.93 -13.36 -7.93
CA ASN A 54 -8.80 -14.82 -7.95
C ASN A 54 -9.96 -15.50 -8.69
N ALA A 55 -11.19 -15.02 -8.51
CA ALA A 55 -12.34 -15.52 -9.22
C ALA A 55 -12.27 -15.22 -10.73
N ALA A 56 -11.83 -14.04 -11.12
CA ALA A 56 -11.69 -13.63 -12.51
C ALA A 56 -10.57 -14.39 -13.22
N TYR A 57 -9.41 -14.51 -12.59
CA TYR A 57 -8.21 -15.14 -13.16
C TYR A 57 -8.29 -16.66 -13.17
N GLY A 58 -9.03 -17.27 -12.25
CA GLY A 58 -9.28 -18.70 -12.24
C GLY A 58 -10.10 -19.19 -13.43
N ARG A 59 -10.76 -18.29 -14.18
CA ARG A 59 -11.51 -18.63 -15.40
C ARG A 59 -10.61 -18.95 -16.59
N ASP A 60 -9.48 -18.25 -16.70
CA ASP A 60 -8.49 -18.46 -17.77
C ASP A 60 -7.09 -18.21 -17.22
N PRO A 61 -6.43 -19.26 -16.65
CA PRO A 61 -5.09 -19.13 -16.07
C PRO A 61 -4.01 -18.76 -17.10
N GLU A 62 -4.14 -19.17 -18.35
CA GLU A 62 -3.18 -18.83 -19.42
C GLU A 62 -3.24 -17.36 -19.77
N PHE A 63 -4.44 -16.82 -19.96
CA PHE A 63 -4.62 -15.38 -20.17
C PHE A 63 -4.14 -14.57 -18.97
N PHE A 64 -4.38 -15.04 -17.75
CA PHE A 64 -3.88 -14.39 -16.55
C PHE A 64 -2.35 -14.33 -16.51
N SER A 65 -1.67 -15.43 -16.82
CA SER A 65 -0.21 -15.49 -16.89
C SER A 65 0.33 -14.48 -17.90
N PHE A 66 -0.26 -14.41 -19.08
CA PHE A 66 0.07 -13.41 -20.10
C PHE A 66 -0.16 -11.98 -19.60
N TYR A 67 -1.32 -11.68 -19.05
CA TYR A 67 -1.68 -10.35 -18.55
C TYR A 67 -0.74 -9.88 -17.44
N ARG A 68 -0.41 -10.75 -16.49
CA ARG A 68 0.54 -10.46 -15.41
C ARG A 68 1.94 -10.19 -15.93
N SER A 69 2.37 -10.92 -16.95
CA SER A 69 3.67 -10.69 -17.60
C SER A 69 3.70 -9.34 -18.29
N MET A 70 2.64 -8.94 -18.98
CA MET A 70 2.54 -7.62 -19.60
C MET A 70 2.60 -6.50 -18.57
N GLN A 71 1.90 -6.63 -17.44
CA GLN A 71 1.98 -5.67 -16.35
C GLN A 71 3.39 -5.61 -15.72
N ALA A 72 4.05 -6.75 -15.59
CA ALA A 72 5.42 -6.80 -15.07
C ALA A 72 6.40 -6.09 -16.02
N TYR A 73 6.27 -6.29 -17.33
CA TYR A 73 7.09 -5.59 -18.32
C TYR A 73 6.87 -4.08 -18.29
N GLU A 74 5.64 -3.62 -18.21
CA GLU A 74 5.30 -2.20 -18.11
C GLU A 74 5.93 -1.53 -16.88
N ARG A 75 5.95 -2.22 -15.74
CA ARG A 75 6.52 -1.71 -14.50
C ARG A 75 8.04 -1.79 -14.44
N ALA A 76 8.62 -2.86 -14.99
CA ALA A 76 10.05 -3.14 -14.92
C ALA A 76 10.84 -2.44 -16.02
N LEU A 77 10.29 -2.33 -17.23
CA LEU A 77 10.93 -1.74 -18.40
C LEU A 77 10.55 -0.25 -18.55
N THR A 78 10.82 0.53 -17.52
CA THR A 78 10.66 1.97 -17.57
C THR A 78 11.89 2.64 -18.19
N GLU A 79 11.71 3.85 -18.72
CA GLU A 79 12.79 4.62 -19.34
C GLU A 79 13.96 4.80 -18.37
N GLY A 80 15.18 4.46 -18.83
CA GLY A 80 16.40 4.53 -18.02
C GLY A 80 16.66 3.34 -17.11
N THR A 81 15.86 2.28 -17.16
CA THR A 81 16.10 1.05 -16.40
C THR A 81 17.01 0.10 -17.19
N TYR A 82 18.11 -0.33 -16.56
CA TYR A 82 18.99 -1.37 -17.10
C TYR A 82 18.76 -2.65 -16.33
N MET A 83 18.42 -3.72 -17.04
CA MET A 83 18.27 -5.06 -16.49
C MET A 83 19.19 -6.03 -17.22
N VAL A 84 19.92 -6.84 -16.45
CA VAL A 84 20.72 -7.94 -16.98
C VAL A 84 20.04 -9.24 -16.56
N LEU A 85 19.32 -9.85 -17.48
CA LEU A 85 18.59 -11.09 -17.27
C LEU A 85 18.96 -12.09 -18.36
N SER A 86 18.88 -13.39 -18.01
CA SER A 86 19.00 -14.45 -19.01
C SER A 86 17.79 -14.40 -19.95
N PRO A 87 17.97 -14.52 -21.29
CA PRO A 87 16.87 -14.60 -22.24
C PRO A 87 15.90 -15.78 -21.97
N ASP A 88 16.39 -16.85 -21.34
CA ASP A 88 15.59 -18.04 -20.97
C ASP A 88 14.90 -17.91 -19.62
N SER A 89 14.96 -16.74 -18.97
CA SER A 89 14.28 -16.54 -17.69
C SER A 89 12.75 -16.54 -17.86
N GLU A 90 12.05 -17.01 -16.83
CA GLU A 90 10.60 -17.01 -16.79
C GLU A 90 9.97 -15.62 -16.98
N PHE A 91 10.71 -14.57 -16.61
CA PHE A 91 10.31 -13.17 -16.80
C PHE A 91 10.07 -12.83 -18.28
N PHE A 92 10.86 -13.39 -19.21
CA PHE A 92 10.73 -13.13 -20.64
C PHE A 92 9.85 -14.12 -21.40
N ASN A 93 9.12 -14.99 -20.70
CA ASN A 93 8.31 -16.04 -21.32
C ASN A 93 7.36 -15.50 -22.41
N PHE A 94 6.73 -14.34 -22.18
CA PHE A 94 5.81 -13.72 -23.13
C PHE A 94 6.39 -12.52 -23.88
N PHE A 95 7.69 -12.25 -23.77
CA PHE A 95 8.29 -11.04 -24.35
C PHE A 95 8.31 -11.06 -25.88
N GLY A 96 8.54 -12.22 -26.48
CA GLY A 96 8.60 -12.40 -27.93
C GLY A 96 7.38 -13.07 -28.56
N ASP A 97 6.58 -13.78 -27.78
CA ASP A 97 5.39 -14.52 -28.25
C ASP A 97 4.27 -14.46 -27.20
N PHE A 98 3.06 -14.08 -27.63
CA PHE A 98 1.88 -14.02 -26.75
C PHE A 98 1.45 -15.39 -26.21
N ARG A 99 1.84 -16.50 -26.87
CA ARG A 99 1.57 -17.86 -26.40
C ARG A 99 2.54 -18.34 -25.33
N GLY A 100 3.65 -17.63 -25.15
CA GLY A 100 4.72 -17.99 -24.23
C GLY A 100 5.75 -18.93 -24.85
N ALA A 101 6.98 -18.86 -24.35
CA ALA A 101 8.11 -19.62 -24.87
C ALA A 101 7.94 -21.14 -24.73
N ASP A 102 7.16 -21.60 -23.75
CA ASP A 102 6.92 -23.02 -23.54
C ASP A 102 6.08 -23.64 -24.67
N HIS A 103 5.13 -22.90 -25.22
CA HIS A 103 4.35 -23.38 -26.37
C HIS A 103 5.15 -23.40 -27.67
N ALA A 104 6.18 -22.57 -27.81
CA ALA A 104 7.06 -22.60 -28.97
C ALA A 104 7.96 -23.85 -29.01
N ARG A 105 8.23 -24.47 -27.86
CA ARG A 105 9.02 -25.70 -27.76
C ARG A 105 8.21 -26.96 -28.08
N ASP A 106 6.91 -26.93 -27.82
CA ASP A 106 6.00 -28.06 -28.09
C ASP A 106 5.55 -28.14 -29.56
N ALA A 107 5.89 -27.11 -30.36
CA ALA A 107 5.51 -27.04 -31.79
C ALA A 107 6.63 -27.48 -32.78
N GLU A 108 7.79 -27.85 -32.27
CA GLU A 108 8.90 -28.48 -33.04
C GLU A 108 8.92 -29.99 -32.81
#